data_27891f113ea9ff2494a97ebb4958b8a4
#
_entry.id   27891f113ea9ff2494a97ebb4958b8a4
#
_cell.length_a   1.000
_cell.length_b   1.000
_cell.length_c   1.000
_cell.angle_alpha   90.00
_cell.angle_beta   90.00
_cell.angle_gamma   90.00
#
_symmetry.space_group_name_H-M   'P 1'
#
loop_
_entity.id
_entity.type
_entity.pdbx_description
1 polymer ?
#
loop_
_entity_poly.entity_id
_entity_poly.type
_entity_poly.pdbx_seq_one_letter_code
_entity_poly.pdbx_strand_id
1 'polypeptide(L)' 'MNAKEKIEELLEASEDGTITAAQVTEAGLHRSVLQEFVKSGEMYRFGRGLYVRSSAWEDDFYLLQRKYGRGIYSHDTA' A
#
# COMPACT_ATOMS: atom_id res chain seq x y z
N MET A 1 -19.93 -1.80 -7.47
CA MET A 1 -18.47 -1.79 -7.46
C MET A 1 -17.97 -2.74 -6.39
N ASN A 2 -17.08 -3.64 -6.75
CA ASN A 2 -16.59 -4.59 -5.77
C ASN A 2 -15.33 -4.06 -5.09
N ALA A 3 -14.86 -4.81 -4.09
CA ALA A 3 -13.72 -4.35 -3.28
C ALA A 3 -12.47 -4.15 -4.12
N LYS A 4 -12.23 -5.03 -5.09
CA LYS A 4 -11.05 -4.94 -5.92
C LYS A 4 -11.06 -3.65 -6.75
N GLU A 5 -12.19 -3.32 -7.33
CA GLU A 5 -12.29 -2.11 -8.12
C GLU A 5 -12.08 -0.87 -7.26
N LYS A 6 -12.60 -0.92 -6.04
CA LYS A 6 -12.44 0.20 -5.12
C LYS A 6 -10.96 0.40 -4.75
N ILE A 7 -10.27 -0.70 -4.50
CA ILE A 7 -8.85 -0.64 -4.17
C ILE A 7 -8.06 -0.07 -5.35
N GLU A 8 -8.36 -0.51 -6.56
CA GLU A 8 -7.65 -0.02 -7.73
C GLU A 8 -7.91 1.47 -7.94
N GLU A 9 -9.13 1.90 -7.68
CA GLU A 9 -9.46 3.31 -7.78
C GLU A 9 -8.67 4.13 -6.78
N LEU A 10 -8.54 3.64 -5.56
CA LEU A 10 -7.74 4.33 -4.55
C LEU A 10 -6.27 4.39 -4.93
N LEU A 11 -5.76 3.31 -5.52
CA LEU A 11 -4.38 3.29 -5.96
C LEU A 11 -4.12 4.27 -7.10
N GLU A 12 -5.08 4.39 -8.01
CA GLU A 12 -4.95 5.34 -9.12
C GLU A 12 -4.99 6.78 -8.63
N ALA A 13 -5.75 7.02 -7.58
CA ALA A 13 -5.81 8.36 -7.00
C ALA A 13 -4.54 8.71 -6.24
N SER A 14 -3.75 7.71 -5.91
CA SER A 14 -2.51 7.93 -5.19
C SER A 14 -1.40 8.35 -6.15
N GLU A 15 -0.54 9.26 -5.70
CA GLU A 15 0.58 9.70 -6.52
C GLU A 15 1.61 8.60 -6.71
N ASP A 16 1.79 7.79 -5.70
CA ASP A 16 2.87 6.79 -5.67
C ASP A 16 2.36 5.38 -5.88
N GLY A 17 1.09 5.21 -6.13
CA GLY A 17 0.53 3.87 -6.17
C GLY A 17 0.50 3.21 -4.81
N THR A 18 0.40 4.00 -3.75
CA THR A 18 0.35 3.50 -2.39
C THR A 18 -1.04 3.69 -1.80
N ILE A 19 -1.34 2.89 -0.80
CA ILE A 19 -2.63 2.98 -0.10
C ILE A 19 -2.41 2.55 1.34
N THR A 20 -3.15 3.14 2.25
CA THR A 20 -3.06 2.80 3.66
C THR A 20 -4.28 2.03 4.12
N ALA A 21 -4.11 1.31 5.21
CA ALA A 21 -5.23 0.58 5.80
C ALA A 21 -6.35 1.55 6.20
N ALA A 22 -5.98 2.75 6.63
CA ALA A 22 -6.96 3.76 7.01
C ALA A 22 -7.83 4.16 5.82
N GLN A 23 -7.21 4.31 4.65
CA GLN A 23 -7.96 4.65 3.44
C GLN A 23 -8.96 3.56 3.09
N VAL A 24 -8.56 2.31 3.25
CA VAL A 24 -9.44 1.19 2.96
C VAL A 24 -10.62 1.19 3.93
N THR A 25 -10.36 1.42 5.19
CA THR A 25 -11.40 1.47 6.19
C THR A 25 -12.37 2.62 5.92
N GLU A 26 -11.85 3.77 5.56
CA GLU A 26 -12.69 4.94 5.24
C GLU A 26 -13.56 4.69 4.02
N ALA A 27 -13.07 3.87 3.10
CA ALA A 27 -13.83 3.53 1.91
C ALA A 27 -14.92 2.51 2.19
N GLY A 28 -15.00 2.03 3.42
CA GLY A 28 -16.01 1.05 3.79
C GLY A 28 -15.61 -0.38 3.50
N LEU A 29 -14.33 -0.62 3.27
CA LEU A 29 -13.84 -1.95 2.97
C LEU A 29 -13.16 -2.54 4.20
N HIS A 30 -13.15 -3.87 4.24
CA HIS A 30 -12.44 -4.57 5.29
C HIS A 30 -10.98 -4.70 4.91
N ARG A 31 -10.09 -4.52 5.87
CA ARG A 31 -8.66 -4.55 5.55
C ARG A 31 -8.16 -5.93 5.11
N SER A 32 -8.96 -6.96 5.30
CA SER A 32 -8.59 -8.28 4.79
C SER A 32 -8.45 -8.27 3.27
N VAL A 33 -9.10 -7.31 2.61
CA VAL A 33 -8.96 -7.15 1.16
C VAL A 33 -7.51 -6.87 0.80
N LEU A 34 -6.84 -6.05 1.60
CA LEU A 34 -5.44 -5.75 1.36
C LEU A 34 -4.57 -6.99 1.49
N GLN A 35 -4.88 -7.84 2.46
CA GLN A 35 -4.13 -9.07 2.64
C GLN A 35 -4.27 -9.99 1.44
N GLU A 36 -5.45 -10.03 0.84
CA GLU A 36 -5.66 -10.84 -0.34
C GLU A 36 -4.85 -10.33 -1.52
N PHE A 37 -4.75 -9.01 -1.65
CA PHE A 37 -3.95 -8.42 -2.71
C PHE A 37 -2.47 -8.76 -2.53
N VAL A 38 -2.02 -8.74 -1.29
CA VAL A 38 -0.62 -9.09 -1.00
C VAL A 38 -0.38 -10.57 -1.29
N LYS A 39 -1.32 -11.42 -0.92
CA LYS A 39 -1.18 -12.84 -1.17
C LYS A 39 -1.13 -13.16 -2.65
N SER A 40 -1.91 -12.45 -3.45
CA SER A 40 -1.95 -12.70 -4.88
C SER A 40 -0.75 -12.10 -5.60
N GLY A 41 0.02 -11.26 -4.92
CA GLY A 41 1.18 -10.65 -5.52
C GLY A 41 0.90 -9.33 -6.22
N GLU A 42 -0.31 -8.81 -6.09
CA GLU A 42 -0.67 -7.55 -6.72
C GLU A 42 -0.20 -6.34 -5.92
N MET A 43 0.06 -6.53 -4.64
CA MET A 43 0.54 -5.46 -3.78
C MET A 43 1.59 -5.99 -2.83
N TYR A 44 2.43 -5.09 -2.35
CA TYR A 44 3.41 -5.41 -1.33
C TYR A 44 3.10 -4.62 -0.08
N ARG A 45 3.28 -5.26 1.05
CA ARG A 45 3.15 -4.56 2.33
C ARG A 45 4.45 -3.82 2.59
N PHE A 46 4.35 -2.51 2.66
CA PHE A 46 5.51 -1.66 2.85
C PHE A 46 5.38 -0.96 4.20
N GLY A 47 5.77 -1.67 5.24
CA GLY A 47 5.71 -1.11 6.57
C GLY A 47 4.36 -1.29 7.22
N ARG A 48 4.15 -0.56 8.29
CA ARG A 48 2.97 -0.71 9.10
C ARG A 48 1.77 0.00 8.47
N GLY A 49 0.82 -0.79 7.99
CA GLY A 49 -0.41 -0.25 7.45
C GLY A 49 -0.26 0.44 6.10
N LEU A 50 0.91 0.37 5.49
CA LEU A 50 1.14 0.98 4.19
C LEU A 50 1.32 -0.13 3.16
N TYR A 51 0.63 0.02 2.03
CA TYR A 51 0.67 -0.96 0.96
C TYR A 51 0.97 -0.25 -0.34
N VAL A 52 1.65 -0.93 -1.24
CA VAL A 52 2.06 -0.34 -2.51
C VAL A 52 1.76 -1.33 -3.63
N ARG A 53 1.32 -0.80 -4.76
CA ARG A 53 1.09 -1.60 -5.95
C ARG A 53 2.41 -2.23 -6.39
N SER A 54 2.36 -3.52 -6.78
CA SER A 54 3.59 -4.21 -7.15
C SER A 54 4.32 -3.55 -8.30
N SER A 55 3.60 -3.03 -9.29
CA SER A 55 4.26 -2.34 -10.40
C SER A 55 4.97 -1.07 -9.93
N ALA A 56 4.35 -0.33 -9.02
CA ALA A 56 4.98 0.86 -8.47
C ALA A 56 6.18 0.50 -7.63
N TRP A 57 6.10 -0.60 -6.90
CA TRP A 57 7.22 -1.06 -6.10
C TRP A 57 8.43 -1.39 -6.96
N GLU A 58 8.19 -2.05 -8.10
CA GLU A 58 9.28 -2.40 -9.01
C GLU A 58 9.85 -1.19 -9.72
N ASP A 59 8.98 -0.27 -10.12
CA ASP A 59 9.43 0.90 -10.88
C ASP A 59 10.06 1.97 -10.00
N ASP A 60 9.48 2.18 -8.84
CA ASP A 60 9.86 3.30 -7.96
C ASP A 60 10.41 2.82 -6.63
N PHE A 61 11.06 1.68 -6.64
CA PHE A 61 11.57 1.07 -5.41
C PHE A 61 12.44 2.04 -4.59
N TYR A 62 13.40 2.66 -5.24
CA TYR A 62 14.31 3.58 -4.54
C TYR A 62 13.58 4.80 -4.03
N LEU A 63 12.69 5.31 -4.84
CA LEU A 63 11.92 6.49 -4.46
C LEU A 63 11.04 6.20 -3.24
N LEU A 64 10.39 5.05 -3.26
CA LEU A 64 9.53 4.64 -2.17
C LEU A 64 10.31 4.42 -0.88
N GLN A 65 11.49 3.82 -1.01
CA GLN A 65 12.35 3.60 0.15
C GLN A 65 12.80 4.91 0.77
N ARG A 66 13.13 5.88 -0.06
CA ARG A 66 13.56 7.19 0.45
C ARG A 66 12.41 7.92 1.10
N LYS A 67 11.22 7.78 0.54
CA LYS A 67 10.06 8.52 1.02
C LYS A 67 9.47 7.93 2.29
N TYR A 68 9.40 6.62 2.37
CA TYR A 68 8.71 5.95 3.46
C TYR A 68 9.63 5.12 4.35
N GLY A 69 10.72 4.63 3.81
CA GLY A 69 11.60 3.74 4.52
C GLY A 69 12.19 4.34 5.79
N ARG A 70 12.43 5.64 5.77
CA ARG A 70 13.03 6.31 6.92
C ARG A 70 12.13 6.22 8.15
N GLY A 71 10.84 6.44 7.93
CA GLY A 71 9.90 6.39 9.03
C GLY A 71 9.78 4.98 9.60
N ILE A 72 9.94 4.00 8.74
CA ILE A 72 9.85 2.61 9.18
C ILE A 72 11.06 2.23 10.01
N TYR A 73 12.24 2.61 9.56
CA TYR A 73 13.46 2.21 10.24
C TYR A 73 13.75 3.00 11.50
N SER A 74 13.30 4.22 11.56
CA SER A 74 13.69 5.10 12.66
C SER A 74 13.35 4.52 14.02
N HIS A 75 12.25 3.82 14.15
CA HIS A 75 11.87 3.29 15.45
C HIS A 75 12.49 1.91 15.73
N ASP A 76 12.95 1.24 14.71
CA ASP A 76 13.58 -0.06 14.88
C ASP A 76 14.90 0.07 15.60
N THR A 77 15.57 1.15 15.38
CA THR A 77 16.87 1.35 15.99
C THR A 77 16.78 1.69 17.47
N ALA A 78 15.61 2.04 17.89
CA ALA A 78 15.40 2.39 19.29
C ALA A 78 15.40 1.19 20.24
#